data_a76dc9115b198b0505bc92933c2aecbd
#
_entry.id   a76dc9115b198b0505bc92933c2aecbd
#
_cell.length_a   1.000
_cell.length_b   1.000
_cell.length_c   1.000
_cell.angle_alpha   90.00
_cell.angle_beta   90.00
_cell.angle_gamma   90.00
#
_symmetry.space_group_name_H-M   'P 1'
#
loop_
_entity.id
_entity.type
_entity.pdbx_description
1 polymer ?
#
loop_
_entity_poly.entity_id
_entity_poly.type
_entity_poly.pdbx_seq_one_letter_code
_entity_poly.pdbx_strand_id
1 'polypeptide(L)'
;FPSEYIHVGGDECPKVKWSTCPKCQARIKALGLKSDNKHTKEERLQSYVIHEAEEFLNSKGRKMIGWDETLEGGLAPNATVMSWRGEAGGIEAAKQHHDVVMTPNTYLYFDYYQSKDTETEPMAIGGYLPIERVYSYEPMPKSLSPEEQKYIVGVQANLWTEYIPDFKQVQYM
;
A
#
# COMPACT_ATOMS: atom_id res chain seq x y z
N PHE A 1 13.96 0.57 -17.10
CA PHE A 1 12.51 0.82 -17.03
C PHE A 1 12.24 2.26 -17.41
N PRO A 2 11.26 2.54 -18.31
CA PRO A 2 10.93 3.92 -18.72
C PRO A 2 9.98 4.62 -17.75
N SER A 3 9.38 3.89 -16.76
CA SER A 3 8.40 4.44 -15.83
C SER A 3 8.97 5.57 -15.00
N GLU A 4 8.19 6.63 -14.82
CA GLU A 4 8.49 7.71 -13.88
C GLU A 4 8.39 7.24 -12.43
N TYR A 5 7.48 6.33 -12.13
CA TYR A 5 7.27 5.76 -10.80
C TYR A 5 7.90 4.38 -10.67
N ILE A 6 8.50 4.13 -9.52
CA ILE A 6 9.02 2.82 -9.10
C ILE A 6 8.33 2.42 -7.80
N HIS A 7 7.66 1.28 -7.82
CA HIS A 7 6.99 0.75 -6.65
C HIS A 7 7.99 -0.02 -5.77
N VAL A 8 8.06 0.33 -4.49
CA VAL A 8 9.00 -0.24 -3.51
C VAL A 8 8.38 -1.25 -2.56
N GLY A 9 7.08 -1.55 -2.71
CA GLY A 9 6.37 -2.42 -1.79
C GLY A 9 6.11 -1.74 -0.45
N GLY A 10 6.60 -2.31 0.63
CA GLY A 10 6.46 -1.80 1.99
C GLY A 10 5.40 -2.53 2.82
N ASP A 11 4.62 -3.41 2.18
CA ASP A 11 3.52 -4.17 2.75
C ASP A 11 3.99 -5.31 3.66
N GLU A 12 3.12 -5.67 4.60
CA GLU A 12 3.15 -6.88 5.42
C GLU A 12 4.53 -7.20 6.03
N CYS A 13 5.23 -6.19 6.52
CA CYS A 13 6.52 -6.33 7.17
C CYS A 13 6.38 -6.40 8.70
N PRO A 14 6.17 -7.58 9.32
CA PRO A 14 6.03 -7.70 10.76
C PRO A 14 7.38 -7.46 11.45
N LYS A 15 7.38 -6.59 12.47
CA LYS A 15 8.59 -6.14 13.17
C LYS A 15 9.05 -7.10 14.30
N VAL A 16 8.39 -8.24 14.49
CA VAL A 16 8.69 -9.19 15.58
C VAL A 16 10.16 -9.62 15.57
N LYS A 17 10.69 -9.96 14.39
CA LYS A 17 12.11 -10.33 14.25
C LYS A 17 13.05 -9.14 14.48
N TRP A 18 12.62 -7.93 14.14
CA TRP A 18 13.45 -6.72 14.28
C TRP A 18 13.65 -6.33 15.74
N SER A 19 12.64 -6.56 16.60
CA SER A 19 12.72 -6.25 18.03
C SER A 19 13.78 -7.05 18.78
N THR A 20 14.13 -8.22 18.27
CA THR A 20 15.15 -9.12 18.89
C THR A 20 16.44 -9.23 18.08
N CYS A 21 16.48 -8.70 16.86
CA CYS A 21 17.65 -8.76 15.98
C CYS A 21 18.74 -7.80 16.45
N PRO A 22 19.96 -8.28 16.83
CA PRO A 22 21.03 -7.40 17.29
C PRO A 22 21.44 -6.35 16.27
N LYS A 23 21.44 -6.69 14.97
CA LYS A 23 21.78 -5.75 13.88
C LYS A 23 20.74 -4.63 13.75
N CYS A 24 19.45 -4.98 13.80
CA CYS A 24 18.36 -4.00 13.74
C CYS A 24 18.41 -3.07 14.96
N GLN A 25 18.57 -3.62 16.17
CA GLN A 25 18.65 -2.82 17.38
C GLN A 25 19.90 -1.92 17.41
N ALA A 26 21.05 -2.40 16.91
CA ALA A 26 22.24 -1.58 16.76
C ALA A 26 22.03 -0.42 15.78
N ARG A 27 21.34 -0.66 14.65
CA ARG A 27 21.01 0.39 13.67
C ARG A 27 20.03 1.41 14.27
N ILE A 28 18.96 0.96 14.94
CA ILE A 28 18.01 1.81 15.67
C ILE A 28 18.74 2.73 16.65
N LYS A 29 19.68 2.17 17.44
CA LYS A 29 20.48 2.94 18.38
C LYS A 29 21.38 3.96 17.67
N ALA A 30 22.07 3.55 16.61
CA ALA A 30 22.97 4.41 15.85
C ALA A 30 22.23 5.59 15.20
N LEU A 31 21.00 5.38 14.75
CA LEU A 31 20.14 6.41 14.17
C LEU A 31 19.37 7.23 15.22
N GLY A 32 19.46 6.88 16.50
CA GLY A 32 18.72 7.56 17.57
C GLY A 32 17.20 7.40 17.50
N LEU A 33 16.70 6.33 16.82
CA LEU A 33 15.27 6.11 16.65
C LEU A 33 14.62 5.73 17.98
N LYS A 34 13.50 6.39 18.29
CA LYS A 34 12.76 6.18 19.55
C LYS A 34 11.30 5.94 19.24
N SER A 35 10.65 5.12 20.06
CA SER A 35 9.17 4.99 20.03
C SER A 35 8.53 6.24 20.61
N ASP A 36 7.33 6.56 20.12
CA ASP A 36 6.43 7.57 20.68
C ASP A 36 4.99 7.03 20.75
N ASN A 37 4.02 7.91 20.92
CA ASN A 37 2.60 7.54 21.05
C ASN A 37 1.98 6.97 19.75
N LYS A 38 2.62 7.17 18.60
CA LYS A 38 2.09 6.78 17.29
C LYS A 38 2.89 5.64 16.67
N HIS A 39 4.20 5.61 16.89
CA HIS A 39 5.11 4.72 16.17
C HIS A 39 6.12 4.07 17.10
N THR A 40 6.38 2.80 16.86
CA THR A 40 7.49 2.08 17.47
C THR A 40 8.86 2.46 16.83
N LYS A 41 9.93 2.20 17.52
CA LYS A 41 11.28 2.42 16.96
C LYS A 41 11.58 1.48 15.78
N GLU A 42 10.94 0.31 15.73
CA GLU A 42 11.02 -0.64 14.63
C GLU A 42 10.25 -0.14 13.38
N GLU A 43 9.08 0.48 13.54
CA GLU A 43 8.38 1.17 12.46
C GLU A 43 9.19 2.35 11.92
N ARG A 44 9.86 3.09 12.80
CA ARG A 44 10.78 4.15 12.38
C ARG A 44 12.03 3.62 11.65
N LEU A 45 12.46 2.40 11.96
CA LEU A 45 13.51 1.74 11.18
C LEU A 45 13.00 1.36 9.77
N GLN A 46 11.75 0.92 9.63
CA GLN A 46 11.13 0.72 8.32
C GLN A 46 11.06 2.04 7.54
N SER A 47 10.57 3.10 8.17
CA SER A 47 10.54 4.44 7.57
C SER A 47 11.93 4.88 7.10
N TYR A 48 12.97 4.66 7.89
CA TYR A 48 14.36 4.95 7.50
C TYR A 48 14.75 4.21 6.20
N VAL A 49 14.43 2.92 6.09
CA VAL A 49 14.73 2.12 4.87
C VAL A 49 13.97 2.66 3.66
N ILE A 50 12.71 3.05 3.84
CA ILE A 50 11.87 3.63 2.79
C ILE A 50 12.43 5.00 2.34
N HIS A 51 12.87 5.84 3.27
CA HIS A 51 13.53 7.12 2.96
C HIS A 51 14.81 6.93 2.13
N GLU A 52 15.69 5.99 2.50
CA GLU A 52 16.89 5.67 1.74
C GLU A 52 16.56 5.22 0.30
N ALA A 53 15.48 4.43 0.14
CA ALA A 53 15.00 4.01 -1.17
C ALA A 53 14.47 5.20 -1.98
N GLU A 54 13.70 6.10 -1.36
CA GLU A 54 13.19 7.30 -2.01
C GLU A 54 14.33 8.22 -2.47
N GLU A 55 15.30 8.52 -1.60
CA GLU A 55 16.45 9.36 -1.94
C GLU A 55 17.22 8.80 -3.12
N PHE A 56 17.44 7.47 -3.11
CA PHE A 56 18.08 6.81 -4.24
C PHE A 56 17.27 6.97 -5.54
N LEU A 57 15.96 6.72 -5.52
CA LEU A 57 15.10 6.86 -6.69
C LEU A 57 15.04 8.29 -7.19
N ASN A 58 14.89 9.26 -6.30
CA ASN A 58 14.90 10.69 -6.64
C ASN A 58 16.23 11.11 -7.27
N SER A 59 17.37 10.57 -6.80
CA SER A 59 18.68 10.81 -7.42
C SER A 59 18.79 10.29 -8.86
N LYS A 60 17.90 9.38 -9.24
CA LYS A 60 17.79 8.83 -10.62
C LYS A 60 16.66 9.47 -11.42
N GLY A 61 16.06 10.54 -10.92
CA GLY A 61 14.93 11.22 -11.56
C GLY A 61 13.66 10.38 -11.59
N ARG A 62 13.48 9.48 -10.58
CA ARG A 62 12.29 8.63 -10.45
C ARG A 62 11.53 9.02 -9.20
N LYS A 63 10.21 8.81 -9.21
CA LYS A 63 9.31 8.97 -8.06
C LYS A 63 9.09 7.62 -7.38
N MET A 64 9.05 7.63 -6.06
CA MET A 64 8.71 6.45 -5.29
C MET A 64 7.20 6.32 -5.13
N ILE A 65 6.68 5.11 -5.24
CA ILE A 65 5.33 4.73 -4.82
C ILE A 65 5.42 3.48 -3.95
N GLY A 66 4.60 3.37 -2.92
CA GLY A 66 4.54 2.19 -2.04
C GLY A 66 3.16 1.97 -1.47
N TRP A 67 2.96 0.79 -0.87
CA TRP A 67 1.72 0.49 -0.16
C TRP A 67 1.55 1.37 1.07
N ASP A 68 0.33 1.44 1.61
CA ASP A 68 0.00 2.36 2.70
C ASP A 68 0.73 2.06 4.02
N GLU A 69 1.41 0.91 4.16
CA GLU A 69 2.34 0.65 5.26
C GLU A 69 3.58 1.56 5.25
N THR A 70 3.86 2.24 4.14
CA THR A 70 4.92 3.28 4.10
C THR A 70 4.61 4.47 5.00
N LEU A 71 3.36 4.63 5.47
CA LEU A 71 2.98 5.59 6.51
C LEU A 71 3.53 5.21 7.90
N GLU A 72 3.82 3.93 8.13
CA GLU A 72 4.32 3.45 9.41
C GLU A 72 5.70 4.03 9.71
N GLY A 73 5.83 4.69 10.87
CA GLY A 73 7.09 5.34 11.28
C GLY A 73 7.36 6.71 10.67
N GLY A 74 6.50 7.17 9.75
CA GLY A 74 6.57 8.45 9.06
C GLY A 74 6.81 8.29 7.56
N LEU A 75 6.03 9.02 6.77
CA LEU A 75 6.08 8.96 5.31
C LEU A 75 7.32 9.69 4.77
N ALA A 76 7.94 9.12 3.73
CA ALA A 76 9.03 9.77 3.02
C ALA A 76 8.53 11.01 2.25
N PRO A 77 9.32 12.12 2.14
CA PRO A 77 8.82 13.44 1.77
C PRO A 77 8.10 13.55 0.43
N ASN A 78 8.47 12.74 -0.57
CA ASN A 78 7.89 12.80 -1.92
C ASN A 78 7.20 11.48 -2.31
N ALA A 79 6.92 10.61 -1.33
CA ALA A 79 6.31 9.31 -1.58
C ALA A 79 4.87 9.45 -2.08
N THR A 80 4.53 8.66 -3.07
CA THR A 80 3.14 8.39 -3.46
C THR A 80 2.66 7.13 -2.74
N VAL A 81 1.42 7.13 -2.26
CA VAL A 81 0.86 6.04 -1.46
C VAL A 81 -0.22 5.28 -2.24
N MET A 82 -0.11 3.96 -2.30
CA MET A 82 -1.19 3.08 -2.75
C MET A 82 -1.95 2.54 -1.53
N SER A 83 -3.22 2.94 -1.38
CA SER A 83 -4.05 2.59 -0.23
C SER A 83 -4.83 1.30 -0.49
N TRP A 84 -4.32 0.15 -0.01
CA TRP A 84 -4.90 -1.16 -0.25
C TRP A 84 -5.66 -1.75 0.95
N ARG A 85 -5.28 -1.43 2.17
CA ARG A 85 -5.94 -1.89 3.41
C ARG A 85 -7.26 -1.17 3.69
N GLY A 86 -7.89 -0.61 2.67
CA GLY A 86 -9.04 0.25 2.71
C GLY A 86 -8.67 1.70 2.32
N GLU A 87 -9.48 2.66 2.74
CA GLU A 87 -9.29 4.07 2.36
C GLU A 87 -8.50 4.89 3.38
N ALA A 88 -8.34 4.38 4.60
CA ALA A 88 -7.79 5.15 5.72
C ALA A 88 -6.35 5.63 5.46
N GLY A 89 -5.49 4.77 4.89
CA GLY A 89 -4.12 5.14 4.54
C GLY A 89 -4.06 6.22 3.47
N GLY A 90 -4.91 6.12 2.45
CA GLY A 90 -5.02 7.13 1.41
C GLY A 90 -5.53 8.47 1.94
N ILE A 91 -6.53 8.46 2.82
CA ILE A 91 -7.03 9.68 3.49
C ILE A 91 -5.92 10.33 4.31
N GLU A 92 -5.17 9.54 5.08
CA GLU A 92 -4.07 10.06 5.90
C GLU A 92 -2.95 10.66 5.04
N ALA A 93 -2.56 10.00 3.94
CA ALA A 93 -1.56 10.50 3.01
C ALA A 93 -2.01 11.79 2.30
N ALA A 94 -3.26 11.83 1.82
CA ALA A 94 -3.82 13.03 1.17
C ALA A 94 -3.85 14.25 2.12
N LYS A 95 -4.18 14.04 3.40
CA LYS A 95 -4.10 15.09 4.43
C LYS A 95 -2.68 15.59 4.69
N GLN A 96 -1.69 14.76 4.43
CA GLN A 96 -0.27 15.15 4.48
C GLN A 96 0.24 15.70 3.14
N HIS A 97 -0.64 15.91 2.16
CA HIS A 97 -0.34 16.44 0.83
C HIS A 97 0.54 15.52 -0.03
N HIS A 98 0.37 14.21 0.13
CA HIS A 98 1.00 13.20 -0.71
C HIS A 98 0.02 12.66 -1.75
N ASP A 99 0.53 12.43 -2.95
CA ASP A 99 -0.25 11.78 -4.02
C ASP A 99 -0.69 10.37 -3.59
N VAL A 100 -1.93 10.01 -3.93
CA VAL A 100 -2.55 8.75 -3.54
C VAL A 100 -3.19 8.06 -4.73
N VAL A 101 -2.93 6.77 -4.86
CA VAL A 101 -3.70 5.87 -5.73
C VAL A 101 -4.57 5.00 -4.82
N MET A 102 -5.89 5.08 -4.99
CA MET A 102 -6.83 4.26 -4.23
C MET A 102 -6.93 2.86 -4.83
N THR A 103 -6.66 1.85 -4.03
CA THR A 103 -6.72 0.44 -4.45
C THR A 103 -7.27 -0.47 -3.33
N PRO A 104 -8.37 -0.05 -2.63
CA PRO A 104 -8.85 -0.77 -1.45
C PRO A 104 -9.28 -2.19 -1.80
N ASN A 105 -8.76 -3.17 -1.05
CA ASN A 105 -9.02 -4.59 -1.27
C ASN A 105 -10.52 -4.94 -1.24
N THR A 106 -11.31 -4.18 -0.50
CA THR A 106 -12.75 -4.36 -0.38
C THR A 106 -13.55 -4.01 -1.64
N TYR A 107 -12.91 -3.37 -2.64
CA TYR A 107 -13.54 -2.92 -3.89
C TYR A 107 -12.75 -3.25 -5.15
N LEU A 108 -11.42 -3.38 -5.05
CA LEU A 108 -10.54 -3.41 -6.22
C LEU A 108 -9.56 -4.59 -6.25
N TYR A 109 -9.79 -5.65 -5.46
CA TYR A 109 -9.02 -6.91 -5.53
C TYR A 109 -9.80 -7.95 -6.34
N PHE A 110 -9.48 -8.05 -7.62
CA PHE A 110 -10.20 -8.89 -8.58
C PHE A 110 -9.81 -10.37 -8.49
N ASP A 111 -8.84 -10.70 -7.66
CA ASP A 111 -8.48 -12.06 -7.28
C ASP A 111 -9.37 -12.66 -6.17
N TYR A 112 -10.38 -11.92 -5.69
CA TYR A 112 -11.36 -12.40 -4.72
C TYR A 112 -12.51 -13.16 -5.42
N TYR A 113 -13.20 -14.02 -4.67
CA TYR A 113 -14.39 -14.72 -5.16
C TYR A 113 -15.48 -13.75 -5.61
N GLN A 114 -16.03 -13.98 -6.80
CA GLN A 114 -17.15 -13.19 -7.34
C GLN A 114 -18.50 -13.69 -6.82
N SER A 115 -18.61 -14.96 -6.42
CA SER A 115 -19.79 -15.60 -5.85
C SER A 115 -19.55 -16.06 -4.41
N LYS A 116 -20.64 -16.24 -3.66
CA LYS A 116 -20.61 -16.88 -2.34
C LYS A 116 -20.58 -18.41 -2.43
N ASP A 117 -20.93 -18.96 -3.58
CA ASP A 117 -20.84 -20.40 -3.87
C ASP A 117 -19.44 -20.75 -4.34
N THR A 118 -18.52 -20.78 -3.40
CA THR A 118 -17.10 -21.01 -3.66
C THR A 118 -16.76 -22.44 -4.14
N GLU A 119 -17.72 -23.39 -4.04
CA GLU A 119 -17.53 -24.76 -4.53
C GLU A 119 -17.60 -24.83 -6.07
N THR A 120 -18.31 -23.89 -6.70
CA THR A 120 -18.44 -23.81 -8.16
C THR A 120 -17.48 -22.80 -8.80
N GLU A 121 -16.81 -21.99 -7.99
CA GLU A 121 -15.84 -21.00 -8.45
C GLU A 121 -14.43 -21.62 -8.64
N PRO A 122 -13.62 -21.09 -9.56
CA PRO A 122 -12.19 -21.34 -9.54
C PRO A 122 -11.60 -20.95 -8.18
N MET A 123 -10.58 -21.70 -7.73
CA MET A 123 -9.92 -21.43 -6.45
C MET A 123 -9.34 -20.01 -6.44
N ALA A 124 -9.65 -19.25 -5.40
CA ALA A 124 -9.14 -17.89 -5.16
C ALA A 124 -8.47 -17.78 -3.78
N ILE A 125 -7.77 -16.68 -3.52
CA ILE A 125 -7.12 -16.43 -2.22
C ILE A 125 -8.15 -16.34 -1.07
N GLY A 126 -9.39 -16.01 -1.37
CA GLY A 126 -10.48 -15.77 -0.41
C GLY A 126 -11.19 -14.46 -0.74
N GLY A 127 -11.82 -13.87 0.27
CA GLY A 127 -12.60 -12.65 0.09
C GLY A 127 -13.90 -12.88 -0.70
N TYR A 128 -14.68 -11.81 -0.87
CA TYR A 128 -15.88 -11.80 -1.70
C TYR A 128 -16.05 -10.42 -2.30
N LEU A 129 -15.96 -10.32 -3.61
CA LEU A 129 -16.06 -9.07 -4.33
C LEU A 129 -16.95 -9.24 -5.59
N PRO A 130 -18.27 -9.12 -5.46
CA PRO A 130 -19.16 -9.14 -6.61
C PRO A 130 -19.03 -7.85 -7.42
N ILE A 131 -19.36 -7.92 -8.71
CA ILE A 131 -19.21 -6.81 -9.66
C ILE A 131 -20.02 -5.55 -9.23
N GLU A 132 -21.16 -5.72 -8.60
CA GLU A 132 -21.98 -4.62 -8.09
C GLU A 132 -21.24 -3.81 -7.04
N ARG A 133 -20.41 -4.48 -6.23
CA ARG A 133 -19.58 -3.81 -5.22
C ARG A 133 -18.46 -3.02 -5.89
N VAL A 134 -17.81 -3.55 -6.90
CA VAL A 134 -16.80 -2.81 -7.70
C VAL A 134 -17.42 -1.55 -8.28
N TYR A 135 -18.58 -1.67 -8.94
CA TYR A 135 -19.30 -0.53 -9.54
C TYR A 135 -19.80 0.51 -8.52
N SER A 136 -20.01 0.11 -7.27
CA SER A 136 -20.45 1.04 -6.21
C SER A 136 -19.33 1.88 -5.62
N TYR A 137 -18.06 1.61 -5.99
CA TYR A 137 -16.93 2.30 -5.40
C TYR A 137 -16.81 3.73 -5.92
N GLU A 138 -16.80 4.67 -4.99
CA GLU A 138 -16.48 6.09 -5.24
C GLU A 138 -15.08 6.37 -4.66
N PRO A 139 -14.06 6.59 -5.51
CA PRO A 139 -12.68 6.68 -5.05
C PRO A 139 -12.33 7.99 -4.35
N MET A 140 -13.26 8.96 -4.33
CA MET A 140 -13.03 10.24 -3.69
C MET A 140 -13.66 10.27 -2.29
N PRO A 141 -12.88 10.10 -1.21
CA PRO A 141 -13.42 10.11 0.14
C PRO A 141 -14.08 11.44 0.51
N LYS A 142 -15.33 11.38 0.94
CA LYS A 142 -16.10 12.58 1.35
C LYS A 142 -15.54 13.29 2.59
N SER A 143 -14.66 12.63 3.34
CA SER A 143 -13.99 13.18 4.52
C SER A 143 -12.84 14.12 4.20
N LEU A 144 -12.40 14.17 2.93
CA LEU A 144 -11.36 15.06 2.46
C LEU A 144 -11.94 16.42 2.03
N SER A 145 -11.27 17.50 2.39
CA SER A 145 -11.56 18.83 1.86
C SER A 145 -11.26 18.91 0.35
N PRO A 146 -11.83 19.89 -0.38
CA PRO A 146 -11.55 20.07 -1.81
C PRO A 146 -10.06 20.22 -2.13
N GLU A 147 -9.27 20.76 -1.21
CA GLU A 147 -7.82 20.88 -1.37
C GLU A 147 -7.12 19.53 -1.23
N GLU A 148 -7.48 18.74 -0.21
CA GLU A 148 -6.92 17.40 0.02
C GLU A 148 -7.33 16.41 -1.09
N GLN A 149 -8.53 16.55 -1.65
CA GLN A 149 -9.02 15.71 -2.76
C GLN A 149 -8.12 15.76 -4.00
N LYS A 150 -7.38 16.85 -4.22
CA LYS A 150 -6.45 16.97 -5.35
C LYS A 150 -5.31 15.97 -5.31
N TYR A 151 -5.02 15.43 -4.14
CA TYR A 151 -3.99 14.40 -3.96
C TYR A 151 -4.47 12.99 -4.29
N ILE A 152 -5.76 12.77 -4.49
CA ILE A 152 -6.26 11.49 -5.01
C ILE A 152 -6.08 11.51 -6.54
N VAL A 153 -4.97 10.97 -7.00
CA VAL A 153 -4.57 11.07 -8.41
C VAL A 153 -5.13 9.95 -9.29
N GLY A 154 -5.68 8.90 -8.69
CA GLY A 154 -6.30 7.81 -9.44
C GLY A 154 -6.68 6.61 -8.60
N VAL A 155 -7.11 5.57 -9.33
CA VAL A 155 -7.45 4.25 -8.78
C VAL A 155 -6.73 3.16 -9.55
N GLN A 156 -6.49 2.03 -8.89
CA GLN A 156 -5.95 0.82 -9.50
C GLN A 156 -6.66 -0.40 -8.94
N ALA A 157 -6.96 -1.37 -9.79
CA ALA A 157 -7.37 -2.71 -9.37
C ALA A 157 -6.16 -3.64 -9.32
N ASN A 158 -6.20 -4.61 -8.42
CA ASN A 158 -5.20 -5.66 -8.30
C ASN A 158 -5.80 -7.01 -8.73
N LEU A 159 -5.00 -7.79 -9.41
CA LEU A 159 -5.27 -9.18 -9.76
C LEU A 159 -4.05 -10.01 -9.39
N TRP A 160 -3.98 -10.42 -8.13
CA TRP A 160 -2.88 -11.23 -7.61
C TRP A 160 -2.99 -12.66 -8.13
N THR A 161 -1.85 -13.26 -8.47
CA THR A 161 -1.83 -14.48 -9.28
C THR A 161 -1.48 -15.75 -8.52
N GLU A 162 -1.54 -15.74 -7.19
CA GLU A 162 -1.23 -16.91 -6.36
C GLU A 162 -2.08 -18.14 -6.73
N TYR A 163 -3.34 -17.89 -7.13
CA TYR A 163 -4.30 -18.93 -7.50
C TYR A 163 -4.80 -18.79 -8.95
N ILE A 164 -4.09 -18.01 -9.78
CA ILE A 164 -4.46 -17.80 -11.19
C ILE A 164 -3.39 -18.45 -12.08
N PRO A 165 -3.58 -19.73 -12.47
CA PRO A 165 -2.57 -20.52 -13.16
C PRO A 165 -2.44 -20.20 -14.66
N ASP A 166 -3.46 -19.62 -15.27
CA ASP A 166 -3.50 -19.38 -16.71
C ASP A 166 -4.32 -18.14 -17.11
N PHE A 167 -4.21 -17.77 -18.39
CA PHE A 167 -4.90 -16.61 -18.95
C PHE A 167 -6.43 -16.76 -18.99
N LYS A 168 -6.94 -18.00 -19.07
CA LYS A 168 -8.39 -18.24 -19.07
C LYS A 168 -9.00 -17.82 -17.73
N GLN A 169 -8.30 -18.11 -16.64
CA GLN A 169 -8.72 -17.65 -15.31
C GLN A 169 -8.60 -16.13 -15.15
N VAL A 170 -7.55 -15.49 -15.71
CA VAL A 170 -7.47 -14.02 -15.78
C VAL A 170 -8.69 -13.41 -16.45
N GLN A 171 -9.18 -14.03 -17.54
CA GLN A 171 -10.38 -13.54 -18.25
C GLN A 171 -11.68 -13.77 -17.47
N TYR A 172 -11.70 -14.73 -16.56
CA TYR A 172 -12.83 -15.01 -15.71
C TYR A 172 -12.93 -14.03 -14.53
N MET A 173 -11.77 -13.72 -13.91
CA MET A 173 -11.66 -12.76 -12.78
C MET A 173 -11.84 -11.33 -13.26
#